data_40cbc7c9a813e922c9cba3202a570930
#
_entry.id   40cbc7c9a813e922c9cba3202a570930
#
_cell.length_a   1.000
_cell.length_b   1.000
_cell.length_c   1.000
_cell.angle_alpha   90.00
_cell.angle_beta   90.00
_cell.angle_gamma   90.00
#
_symmetry.space_group_name_H-M   'P 1'
#
loop_
_entity.id
_entity.type
_entity.pdbx_description
1 polymer ?
#
loop_
_entity_poly.entity_id
_entity_poly.type
_entity_poly.pdbx_seq_one_letter_code
_entity_poly.pdbx_strand_id
1 'polypeptide(L)'
;LLTAILVIKKINGALIYGVIATSIAALIVSTTMAAGGAEPFVSVPEGVFSLPSLDVFFQLDIAGALSVGMILPIFTLLFTDMFDSISTFVGVSEVGGFIDEKTGEPENVGQALLVDAVSTTISGLFGTSSGTTYIESAAGVEEGGRTGLTAVVTGLLFLPFIFLSPLLSFIPAVATAPVLVLIGIFMVKPLMKIKWDDFETSIPAFLALILIPLTYS
;
A
#
# COMPACT_ATOMS: atom_id res chain seq x y z
N LEU A 1 8.62 8.05 -16.43
CA LEU A 1 9.83 7.81 -17.23
C LEU A 1 11.11 8.02 -16.43
N LEU A 2 11.28 9.15 -15.74
CA LEU A 2 12.47 9.40 -14.91
C LEU A 2 12.69 8.29 -13.88
N THR A 3 11.65 7.96 -13.11
CA THR A 3 11.68 6.89 -12.11
C THR A 3 12.09 5.55 -12.72
N ALA A 4 11.52 5.20 -13.87
CA ALA A 4 11.85 3.98 -14.58
C ALA A 4 13.34 3.93 -15.00
N ILE A 5 13.87 5.05 -15.49
CA ILE A 5 15.30 5.16 -15.85
C ILE A 5 16.19 4.98 -14.61
N LEU A 6 15.82 5.58 -13.47
CA LEU A 6 16.57 5.44 -12.24
C LEU A 6 16.56 4.00 -11.71
N VAL A 7 15.40 3.33 -11.80
CA VAL A 7 15.26 1.90 -11.42
C VAL A 7 16.10 1.01 -12.34
N ILE A 8 16.05 1.24 -13.66
CA ILE A 8 16.88 0.47 -14.63
C ILE A 8 18.38 0.66 -14.36
N LYS A 9 18.78 1.87 -13.95
CA LYS A 9 20.17 2.15 -13.56
C LYS A 9 20.53 1.63 -12.17
N LYS A 10 19.62 0.95 -11.47
CA LYS A 10 19.83 0.38 -10.12
C LYS A 10 20.31 1.42 -9.11
N ILE A 11 19.78 2.63 -9.18
CA ILE A 11 20.11 3.69 -8.22
C ILE A 11 19.31 3.44 -6.94
N ASN A 12 20.02 3.31 -5.80
CA ASN A 12 19.37 3.16 -4.50
C ASN A 12 18.47 4.37 -4.22
N GLY A 13 17.23 4.12 -3.80
CA GLY A 13 16.23 5.18 -3.59
C GLY A 13 15.60 5.75 -4.87
N ALA A 14 15.74 5.07 -6.02
CA ALA A 14 15.20 5.51 -7.32
C ALA A 14 13.71 5.91 -7.25
N LEU A 15 12.91 5.20 -6.49
CA LEU A 15 11.48 5.47 -6.30
C LEU A 15 11.27 6.81 -5.58
N ILE A 16 12.03 7.08 -4.51
CA ILE A 16 11.95 8.33 -3.74
C ILE A 16 12.36 9.52 -4.61
N TYR A 17 13.50 9.42 -5.29
CA TYR A 17 13.95 10.47 -6.21
C TYR A 17 12.93 10.72 -7.33
N GLY A 18 12.31 9.66 -7.82
CA GLY A 18 11.24 9.75 -8.82
C GLY A 18 10.02 10.52 -8.33
N VAL A 19 9.55 10.22 -7.11
CA VAL A 19 8.41 10.91 -6.49
C VAL A 19 8.76 12.38 -6.26
N ILE A 20 9.91 12.69 -5.65
CA ILE A 20 10.33 14.06 -5.36
C ILE A 20 10.42 14.88 -6.66
N ALA A 21 11.13 14.37 -7.67
CA ALA A 21 11.29 15.07 -8.94
C ALA A 21 9.95 15.30 -9.65
N THR A 22 9.05 14.32 -9.63
CA THR A 22 7.72 14.44 -10.24
C THR A 22 6.84 15.40 -9.46
N SER A 23 6.92 15.42 -8.12
CA SER A 23 6.18 16.39 -7.28
C SER A 23 6.64 17.82 -7.56
N ILE A 24 7.95 18.05 -7.65
CA ILE A 24 8.51 19.38 -8.01
C ILE A 24 8.04 19.80 -9.42
N ALA A 25 8.11 18.90 -10.38
CA ALA A 25 7.64 19.18 -11.73
C ALA A 25 6.13 19.48 -11.77
N ALA A 26 5.34 18.71 -11.05
CA ALA A 26 3.89 18.92 -10.91
C ALA A 26 3.56 20.27 -10.27
N LEU A 27 4.33 20.67 -9.26
CA LEU A 27 4.17 21.98 -8.62
C LEU A 27 4.48 23.11 -9.59
N ILE A 28 5.59 23.02 -10.34
CA ILE A 28 5.96 24.03 -11.35
C ILE A 28 4.86 24.16 -12.41
N VAL A 29 4.36 23.03 -12.93
CA VAL A 29 3.28 23.04 -13.92
C VAL A 29 2.00 23.60 -13.33
N SER A 30 1.62 23.20 -12.12
CA SER A 30 0.42 23.69 -11.43
C SER A 30 0.46 25.21 -11.21
N THR A 31 1.62 25.75 -10.77
CA THR A 31 1.78 27.20 -10.56
C THR A 31 1.77 27.98 -11.86
N THR A 32 2.39 27.45 -12.94
CA THR A 32 2.35 28.12 -14.25
C THR A 32 0.95 28.10 -14.86
N MET A 33 0.19 27.02 -14.70
CA MET A 33 -1.20 26.96 -15.15
C MET A 33 -2.10 27.89 -14.34
N ALA A 34 -1.89 27.98 -13.02
CA ALA A 34 -2.62 28.92 -12.16
C ALA A 34 -2.36 30.39 -12.56
N ALA A 35 -1.12 30.73 -12.92
CA ALA A 35 -0.79 32.04 -13.46
C ALA A 35 -1.52 32.35 -14.80
N GLY A 36 -1.88 31.32 -15.56
CA GLY A 36 -2.72 31.38 -16.75
C GLY A 36 -4.23 31.37 -16.50
N GLY A 37 -4.69 31.38 -15.22
CA GLY A 37 -6.11 31.40 -14.85
C GLY A 37 -6.75 30.02 -14.72
N ALA A 38 -5.99 28.92 -14.76
CA ALA A 38 -6.50 27.57 -14.47
C ALA A 38 -6.46 27.27 -12.96
N GLU A 39 -7.33 26.40 -12.49
CA GLU A 39 -7.27 25.95 -11.10
C GLU A 39 -5.99 25.11 -10.84
N PRO A 40 -5.26 25.40 -9.74
CA PRO A 40 -4.08 24.62 -9.39
C PRO A 40 -4.49 23.20 -8.96
N PHE A 41 -3.86 22.19 -9.53
CA PHE A 41 -4.11 20.78 -9.18
C PHE A 41 -3.16 20.25 -8.09
N VAL A 42 -2.20 21.07 -7.64
CA VAL A 42 -1.34 20.81 -6.48
C VAL A 42 -1.62 21.90 -5.46
N SER A 43 -2.10 21.50 -4.28
CA SER A 43 -2.28 22.43 -3.17
C SER A 43 -0.93 22.67 -2.48
N VAL A 44 -0.60 23.93 -2.27
CA VAL A 44 0.53 24.30 -1.40
C VAL A 44 0.00 24.27 0.04
N PRO A 45 0.57 23.46 0.93
CA PRO A 45 0.10 23.39 2.31
C PRO A 45 0.28 24.76 3.02
N GLU A 46 -0.70 25.16 3.79
CA GLU A 46 -0.66 26.41 4.56
C GLU A 46 0.32 26.36 5.74
N GLY A 47 0.88 25.17 6.04
CA GLY A 47 1.85 24.97 7.10
C GLY A 47 2.63 23.67 6.94
N VAL A 48 3.72 23.54 7.69
CA VAL A 48 4.56 22.35 7.72
C VAL A 48 4.09 21.38 8.80
N PHE A 49 3.43 21.88 9.83
CA PHE A 49 3.03 21.16 11.03
C PHE A 49 1.51 21.23 11.23
N SER A 50 0.91 20.09 11.57
CA SER A 50 -0.44 20.02 12.09
C SER A 50 -0.51 19.10 13.29
N LEU A 51 -1.41 19.39 14.23
CA LEU A 51 -1.72 18.47 15.31
C LEU A 51 -2.73 17.44 14.80
N PRO A 52 -2.55 16.14 15.11
CA PRO A 52 -3.53 15.14 14.77
C PRO A 52 -4.85 15.40 15.52
N SER A 53 -5.97 15.28 14.81
CA SER A 53 -7.28 15.26 15.44
C SER A 53 -7.54 13.85 15.99
N LEU A 54 -8.01 13.80 17.23
CA LEU A 54 -8.45 12.58 17.90
C LEU A 54 -9.96 12.46 17.99
N ASP A 55 -10.71 13.19 17.17
CA ASP A 55 -12.16 13.30 17.25
C ASP A 55 -12.87 11.95 17.03
N VAL A 56 -12.25 11.05 16.28
CA VAL A 56 -12.78 9.70 15.98
C VAL A 56 -12.24 8.61 16.91
N PHE A 57 -11.35 8.97 17.84
CA PHE A 57 -10.74 8.02 18.75
C PHE A 57 -11.77 7.41 19.69
N PHE A 58 -11.85 6.08 19.73
CA PHE A 58 -12.86 5.33 20.50
C PHE A 58 -14.33 5.64 20.17
N GLN A 59 -14.65 6.20 19.01
CA GLN A 59 -16.01 6.48 18.55
C GLN A 59 -16.62 5.27 17.79
N LEU A 60 -16.47 4.07 18.32
CA LEU A 60 -16.98 2.85 17.70
C LEU A 60 -18.49 2.72 17.93
N ASP A 61 -19.26 2.62 16.86
CA ASP A 61 -20.67 2.21 16.91
C ASP A 61 -20.80 0.69 16.69
N ILE A 62 -20.52 -0.09 17.75
CA ILE A 62 -20.62 -1.55 17.71
C ILE A 62 -22.06 -2.00 17.49
N ALA A 63 -23.02 -1.29 18.07
CA ALA A 63 -24.44 -1.64 17.94
C ALA A 63 -24.93 -1.43 16.50
N GLY A 64 -24.56 -0.31 15.87
CA GLY A 64 -24.82 -0.06 14.45
C GLY A 64 -24.16 -1.07 13.54
N ALA A 65 -22.91 -1.44 13.82
CA ALA A 65 -22.17 -2.43 13.07
C ALA A 65 -22.80 -3.85 13.12
N LEU A 66 -23.45 -4.20 14.22
CA LEU A 66 -24.16 -5.49 14.37
C LEU A 66 -25.56 -5.51 13.73
N SER A 67 -25.98 -4.43 13.08
CA SER A 67 -27.25 -4.40 12.35
C SER A 67 -27.22 -5.31 11.12
N VAL A 68 -28.39 -5.86 10.75
CA VAL A 68 -28.50 -6.78 9.60
C VAL A 68 -28.00 -6.16 8.30
N GLY A 69 -28.19 -4.84 8.12
CA GLY A 69 -27.74 -4.11 6.93
C GLY A 69 -26.21 -4.01 6.81
N MET A 70 -25.46 -4.19 7.91
CA MET A 70 -24.00 -4.10 7.93
C MET A 70 -23.30 -5.44 7.78
N ILE A 71 -24.04 -6.57 7.83
CA ILE A 71 -23.44 -7.90 7.72
C ILE A 71 -22.68 -8.06 6.40
N LEU A 72 -23.31 -7.69 5.27
CA LEU A 72 -22.69 -7.84 3.95
C LEU A 72 -21.48 -6.87 3.77
N PRO A 73 -21.56 -5.57 4.09
CA PRO A 73 -20.39 -4.69 4.10
C PRO A 73 -19.23 -5.21 4.96
N ILE A 74 -19.50 -5.66 6.19
CA ILE A 74 -18.46 -6.18 7.09
C ILE A 74 -17.83 -7.44 6.51
N PHE A 75 -18.65 -8.36 6.00
CA PHE A 75 -18.14 -9.56 5.34
C PHE A 75 -17.24 -9.23 4.14
N THR A 76 -17.66 -8.29 3.30
CA THR A 76 -16.89 -7.85 2.14
C THR A 76 -15.56 -7.23 2.56
N LEU A 77 -15.56 -6.32 3.54
CA LEU A 77 -14.34 -5.69 4.06
C LEU A 77 -13.38 -6.73 4.67
N LEU A 78 -13.91 -7.68 5.47
CA LEU A 78 -13.11 -8.74 6.07
C LEU A 78 -12.42 -9.60 5.03
N PHE A 79 -13.15 -10.03 3.99
CA PHE A 79 -12.56 -10.84 2.93
C PHE A 79 -11.55 -10.05 2.10
N THR A 80 -11.85 -8.80 1.76
CA THR A 80 -10.94 -7.94 1.00
C THR A 80 -9.63 -7.74 1.77
N ASP A 81 -9.70 -7.36 3.05
CA ASP A 81 -8.55 -7.15 3.91
C ASP A 81 -7.72 -8.44 4.08
N MET A 82 -8.39 -9.57 4.34
CA MET A 82 -7.73 -10.86 4.50
C MET A 82 -6.98 -11.30 3.23
N PHE A 83 -7.61 -11.19 2.05
CA PHE A 83 -6.96 -11.60 0.80
C PHE A 83 -5.84 -10.65 0.39
N ASP A 84 -6.00 -9.36 0.65
CA ASP A 84 -4.94 -8.36 0.43
C ASP A 84 -3.71 -8.68 1.27
N SER A 85 -3.90 -8.92 2.58
CA SER A 85 -2.82 -9.29 3.49
C SER A 85 -2.15 -10.61 3.11
N ILE A 86 -2.92 -11.66 2.77
CA ILE A 86 -2.35 -12.94 2.33
C ILE A 86 -1.51 -12.75 1.05
N SER A 87 -2.03 -12.02 0.07
CA SER A 87 -1.32 -11.79 -1.19
C SER A 87 0.00 -11.03 -0.97
N THR A 88 -0.02 -10.06 -0.07
CA THR A 88 1.18 -9.29 0.31
C THR A 88 2.20 -10.16 1.05
N PHE A 89 1.75 -11.00 2.00
CA PHE A 89 2.65 -11.94 2.70
C PHE A 89 3.34 -12.89 1.73
N VAL A 90 2.59 -13.46 0.78
CA VAL A 90 3.16 -14.33 -0.25
C VAL A 90 4.18 -13.55 -1.10
N GLY A 91 3.83 -12.38 -1.60
CA GLY A 91 4.70 -11.57 -2.44
C GLY A 91 5.99 -11.14 -1.74
N VAL A 92 5.90 -10.65 -0.51
CA VAL A 92 7.07 -10.24 0.29
C VAL A 92 7.92 -11.44 0.69
N SER A 93 7.30 -12.58 1.04
CA SER A 93 8.02 -13.80 1.39
C SER A 93 8.81 -14.36 0.21
N GLU A 94 8.28 -14.27 -1.00
CA GLU A 94 9.02 -14.68 -2.22
C GLU A 94 10.25 -13.81 -2.46
N VAL A 95 10.10 -12.49 -2.33
CA VAL A 95 11.23 -11.56 -2.47
C VAL A 95 12.27 -11.77 -1.37
N GLY A 96 11.80 -12.06 -0.14
CA GLY A 96 12.64 -12.29 1.02
C GLY A 96 13.33 -13.64 1.07
N GLY A 97 12.85 -14.61 0.29
CA GLY A 97 13.28 -16.01 0.42
C GLY A 97 12.79 -16.65 1.72
N PHE A 98 11.65 -16.19 2.27
CA PHE A 98 11.00 -16.71 3.47
C PHE A 98 9.97 -17.79 3.11
N ILE A 99 10.34 -18.70 2.25
CA ILE A 99 9.51 -19.82 1.78
C ILE A 99 10.08 -21.11 2.36
N ASP A 100 9.24 -21.90 3.01
CA ASP A 100 9.62 -23.24 3.46
C ASP A 100 9.89 -24.13 2.24
N GLU A 101 11.11 -24.63 2.11
CA GLU A 101 11.53 -25.49 0.98
C GLU A 101 10.74 -26.78 0.86
N LYS A 102 10.11 -27.26 1.95
CA LYS A 102 9.37 -28.53 1.97
C LYS A 102 7.93 -28.37 1.54
N THR A 103 7.29 -27.29 1.97
CA THR A 103 5.86 -27.03 1.70
C THR A 103 5.66 -26.13 0.50
N GLY A 104 6.65 -25.29 0.17
CA GLY A 104 6.53 -24.24 -0.85
C GLY A 104 5.64 -23.06 -0.39
N GLU A 105 5.30 -23.01 0.89
CA GLU A 105 4.46 -21.96 1.47
C GLU A 105 5.30 -20.94 2.24
N PRO A 106 4.83 -19.69 2.37
CA PRO A 106 5.49 -18.70 3.21
C PRO A 106 5.56 -19.13 4.67
N GLU A 107 6.69 -18.91 5.29
CA GLU A 107 6.88 -19.20 6.71
C GLU A 107 5.99 -18.29 7.59
N ASN A 108 5.45 -18.85 8.68
CA ASN A 108 4.74 -18.11 9.72
C ASN A 108 3.50 -17.31 9.26
N VAL A 109 2.83 -17.69 8.19
CA VAL A 109 1.63 -16.99 7.66
C VAL A 109 0.55 -16.82 8.73
N GLY A 110 0.30 -17.86 9.54
CA GLY A 110 -0.71 -17.78 10.61
C GLY A 110 -0.39 -16.71 11.66
N GLN A 111 0.89 -16.55 12.02
CA GLN A 111 1.32 -15.51 12.96
C GLN A 111 1.24 -14.12 12.31
N ALA A 112 1.60 -14.01 11.04
CA ALA A 112 1.49 -12.77 10.29
C ALA A 112 0.03 -12.30 10.19
N LEU A 113 -0.91 -13.20 9.87
CA LEU A 113 -2.36 -12.91 9.86
C LEU A 113 -2.90 -12.50 11.24
N LEU A 114 -2.39 -13.09 12.31
CA LEU A 114 -2.78 -12.71 13.66
C LEU A 114 -2.32 -11.28 13.99
N VAL A 115 -1.09 -10.93 13.63
CA VAL A 115 -0.57 -9.56 13.80
C VAL A 115 -1.38 -8.57 12.98
N ASP A 116 -1.72 -8.92 11.75
CA ASP A 116 -2.55 -8.13 10.85
C ASP A 116 -3.94 -7.86 11.45
N ALA A 117 -4.62 -8.89 11.94
CA ALA A 117 -5.91 -8.78 12.60
C ALA A 117 -5.86 -7.90 13.87
N VAL A 118 -4.80 -8.02 14.67
CA VAL A 118 -4.57 -7.15 15.85
C VAL A 118 -4.34 -5.71 15.41
N SER A 119 -3.53 -5.49 14.37
CA SER A 119 -3.26 -4.16 13.80
C SER A 119 -4.56 -3.51 13.31
N THR A 120 -5.37 -4.23 12.55
CA THR A 120 -6.69 -3.77 12.05
C THR A 120 -7.64 -3.44 13.21
N THR A 121 -7.65 -4.26 14.27
CA THR A 121 -8.46 -3.96 15.46
C THR A 121 -8.00 -2.67 16.14
N ILE A 122 -6.69 -2.48 16.32
CA ILE A 122 -6.13 -1.25 16.89
C ILE A 122 -6.45 -0.04 16.00
N SER A 123 -6.32 -0.18 14.69
CA SER A 123 -6.65 0.88 13.72
C SER A 123 -8.12 1.30 13.84
N GLY A 124 -9.03 0.34 14.00
CA GLY A 124 -10.45 0.63 14.26
C GLY A 124 -10.67 1.41 15.55
N LEU A 125 -9.95 1.11 16.65
CA LEU A 125 -10.01 1.88 17.89
C LEU A 125 -9.54 3.33 17.72
N PHE A 126 -8.56 3.56 16.84
CA PHE A 126 -8.09 4.90 16.49
C PHE A 126 -8.99 5.62 15.47
N GLY A 127 -9.99 4.93 14.90
CA GLY A 127 -10.88 5.49 13.88
C GLY A 127 -10.21 5.67 12.53
N THR A 128 -9.19 4.87 12.22
CA THR A 128 -8.51 4.85 10.93
C THR A 128 -8.98 3.67 10.07
N SER A 129 -8.54 3.59 8.81
CA SER A 129 -8.74 2.40 7.98
C SER A 129 -8.00 1.19 8.55
N SER A 130 -8.27 -0.01 8.00
CA SER A 130 -7.60 -1.25 8.41
C SER A 130 -6.08 -1.10 8.38
N GLY A 131 -5.42 -1.74 9.34
CA GLY A 131 -3.96 -1.77 9.46
C GLY A 131 -3.37 -2.90 8.63
N THR A 132 -3.60 -2.87 7.32
CA THR A 132 -3.15 -3.91 6.38
C THR A 132 -1.66 -3.84 6.08
N THR A 133 -1.09 -4.93 5.63
CA THR A 133 0.32 -5.01 5.21
C THR A 133 0.53 -4.40 3.83
N TYR A 134 1.68 -3.75 3.64
CA TYR A 134 2.04 -3.07 2.40
C TYR A 134 3.04 -3.87 1.59
N ILE A 135 2.77 -4.04 0.29
CA ILE A 135 3.68 -4.72 -0.64
C ILE A 135 5.00 -3.96 -0.83
N GLU A 136 5.01 -2.65 -0.58
CA GLU A 136 6.21 -1.81 -0.60
C GLU A 136 7.26 -2.28 0.41
N SER A 137 6.88 -3.08 1.41
CA SER A 137 7.81 -3.77 2.33
C SER A 137 8.82 -4.64 1.58
N ALA A 138 8.45 -5.15 0.40
CA ALA A 138 9.37 -5.90 -0.46
C ALA A 138 10.61 -5.09 -0.82
N ALA A 139 10.49 -3.77 -1.02
CA ALA A 139 11.65 -2.91 -1.30
C ALA A 139 12.63 -2.88 -0.13
N GLY A 140 12.13 -2.82 1.12
CA GLY A 140 12.97 -2.88 2.32
C GLY A 140 13.65 -4.25 2.48
N VAL A 141 12.98 -5.31 2.06
CA VAL A 141 13.53 -6.67 2.06
C VAL A 141 14.61 -6.84 0.98
N GLU A 142 14.42 -6.27 -0.20
CA GLU A 142 15.43 -6.26 -1.26
C GLU A 142 16.71 -5.51 -0.84
N GLU A 143 16.58 -4.41 -0.11
CA GLU A 143 17.71 -3.64 0.46
C GLU A 143 18.41 -4.36 1.64
N GLY A 144 17.94 -5.54 2.04
CA GLY A 144 18.57 -6.38 3.04
C GLY A 144 17.88 -6.43 4.41
N GLY A 145 16.68 -5.87 4.53
CA GLY A 145 15.84 -6.01 5.74
C GLY A 145 15.39 -7.46 5.93
N ARG A 146 15.83 -8.11 7.02
CA ARG A 146 15.57 -9.55 7.29
C ARG A 146 15.00 -9.82 8.66
N THR A 147 14.82 -8.81 9.48
CA THR A 147 14.41 -8.99 10.87
C THR A 147 13.26 -8.06 11.24
N GLY A 148 12.51 -8.41 12.28
CA GLY A 148 11.46 -7.56 12.83
C GLY A 148 11.94 -6.17 13.27
N LEU A 149 13.26 -6.00 13.51
CA LEU A 149 13.83 -4.69 13.81
C LEU A 149 13.62 -3.71 12.64
N THR A 150 13.72 -4.17 11.40
CA THR A 150 13.43 -3.36 10.22
C THR A 150 12.00 -2.82 10.27
N ALA A 151 11.03 -3.66 10.59
CA ALA A 151 9.62 -3.26 10.73
C ALA A 151 9.41 -2.25 11.87
N VAL A 152 10.05 -2.47 13.02
CA VAL A 152 9.97 -1.54 14.18
C VAL A 152 10.55 -0.17 13.81
N VAL A 153 11.73 -0.12 13.19
CA VAL A 153 12.36 1.14 12.76
C VAL A 153 11.48 1.85 11.74
N THR A 154 10.94 1.13 10.76
CA THR A 154 10.00 1.69 9.78
C THR A 154 8.78 2.29 10.46
N GLY A 155 8.14 1.56 11.38
CA GLY A 155 7.00 2.05 12.15
C GLY A 155 7.32 3.33 12.95
N LEU A 156 8.48 3.37 13.61
CA LEU A 156 8.93 4.56 14.32
C LEU A 156 9.18 5.76 13.39
N LEU A 157 9.64 5.52 12.18
CA LEU A 157 9.82 6.57 11.17
C LEU A 157 8.49 7.15 10.64
N PHE A 158 7.38 6.40 10.75
CA PHE A 158 6.05 6.94 10.44
C PHE A 158 5.53 7.94 11.49
N LEU A 159 5.94 7.83 12.76
CA LEU A 159 5.43 8.70 13.83
C LEU A 159 5.60 10.20 13.57
N PRO A 160 6.76 10.70 13.07
CA PRO A 160 6.90 12.12 12.73
C PRO A 160 5.89 12.59 11.68
N PHE A 161 5.48 11.72 10.75
CA PHE A 161 4.53 12.08 9.70
C PHE A 161 3.11 12.35 10.20
N ILE A 162 2.77 11.90 11.42
CA ILE A 162 1.51 12.28 12.09
C ILE A 162 1.43 13.81 12.23
N PHE A 163 2.55 14.44 12.54
CA PHE A 163 2.65 15.90 12.70
C PHE A 163 2.97 16.63 11.39
N LEU A 164 3.61 15.93 10.46
CA LEU A 164 4.04 16.44 9.16
C LEU A 164 2.99 16.16 8.06
N SER A 165 1.75 15.81 8.43
CA SER A 165 0.70 15.48 7.48
C SER A 165 0.45 16.55 6.41
N PRO A 166 0.58 17.89 6.67
CA PRO A 166 0.47 18.88 5.61
C PRO A 166 1.53 18.74 4.52
N LEU A 167 2.72 18.22 4.84
CA LEU A 167 3.76 17.98 3.83
C LEU A 167 3.38 16.84 2.88
N LEU A 168 2.57 15.89 3.32
CA LEU A 168 2.12 14.79 2.47
C LEU A 168 1.17 15.28 1.36
N SER A 169 0.42 16.36 1.60
CA SER A 169 -0.43 16.98 0.58
C SER A 169 0.36 17.60 -0.57
N PHE A 170 1.67 17.80 -0.38
CA PHE A 170 2.60 18.27 -1.40
C PHE A 170 2.90 17.22 -2.47
N ILE A 171 2.62 15.94 -2.16
CA ILE A 171 2.85 14.81 -3.07
C ILE A 171 1.55 14.52 -3.81
N PRO A 172 1.38 15.03 -5.05
CA PRO A 172 0.16 14.81 -5.80
C PRO A 172 0.07 13.37 -6.30
N ALA A 173 -1.14 12.86 -6.53
CA ALA A 173 -1.36 11.53 -7.08
C ALA A 173 -0.62 11.27 -8.40
N VAL A 174 -0.40 12.31 -9.20
CA VAL A 174 0.39 12.24 -10.44
C VAL A 174 1.85 11.86 -10.17
N ALA A 175 2.38 12.15 -8.98
CA ALA A 175 3.76 11.79 -8.63
C ALA A 175 3.86 10.35 -8.10
N THR A 176 2.83 9.83 -7.45
CA THR A 176 2.80 8.45 -6.91
C THR A 176 2.38 7.41 -7.95
N ALA A 177 1.51 7.75 -8.90
CA ALA A 177 1.02 6.84 -9.91
C ALA A 177 2.13 6.10 -10.70
N PRO A 178 3.21 6.75 -11.18
CA PRO A 178 4.30 6.05 -11.86
C PRO A 178 5.01 5.01 -11.00
N VAL A 179 5.10 5.26 -9.69
CA VAL A 179 5.71 4.31 -8.74
C VAL A 179 4.83 3.10 -8.57
N LEU A 180 3.51 3.28 -8.43
CA LEU A 180 2.54 2.17 -8.35
C LEU A 180 2.59 1.30 -9.61
N VAL A 181 2.72 1.90 -10.79
CA VAL A 181 2.89 1.14 -12.04
C VAL A 181 4.17 0.30 -12.03
N LEU A 182 5.29 0.84 -11.53
CA LEU A 182 6.54 0.09 -11.43
C LEU A 182 6.45 -1.05 -10.42
N ILE A 183 5.83 -0.81 -9.25
CA ILE A 183 5.55 -1.87 -8.26
C ILE A 183 4.67 -2.95 -8.90
N GLY A 184 3.62 -2.57 -9.62
CA GLY A 184 2.78 -3.51 -10.36
C GLY A 184 3.58 -4.40 -11.32
N ILE A 185 4.57 -3.83 -12.04
CA ILE A 185 5.45 -4.62 -12.92
C ILE A 185 6.25 -5.65 -12.13
N PHE A 186 6.76 -5.32 -10.95
CA PHE A 186 7.48 -6.29 -10.09
C PHE A 186 6.55 -7.42 -9.64
N MET A 187 5.27 -7.13 -9.43
CA MET A 187 4.26 -8.10 -9.04
C MET A 187 3.72 -8.98 -10.18
N VAL A 188 4.08 -8.74 -11.42
CA VAL A 188 3.70 -9.60 -12.55
C VAL A 188 4.41 -10.97 -12.49
N LYS A 189 5.59 -11.06 -11.87
CA LYS A 189 6.36 -12.31 -11.80
C LYS A 189 5.61 -13.50 -11.21
N PRO A 190 4.84 -13.38 -10.11
CA PRO A 190 4.03 -14.46 -9.57
C PRO A 190 2.99 -15.03 -10.55
N LEU A 191 2.48 -14.23 -11.49
CA LEU A 191 1.53 -14.69 -12.51
C LEU A 191 2.11 -15.78 -13.41
N MET A 192 3.44 -15.80 -13.57
CA MET A 192 4.14 -16.84 -14.35
C MET A 192 4.12 -18.21 -13.66
N LYS A 193 3.81 -18.27 -12.36
CA LYS A 193 3.69 -19.51 -11.60
C LYS A 193 2.31 -20.16 -11.72
N ILE A 194 1.31 -19.43 -12.23
CA ILE A 194 -0.02 -19.95 -12.47
C ILE A 194 0.04 -21.01 -13.56
N LYS A 195 -0.53 -22.16 -13.30
CA LYS A 195 -0.67 -23.26 -14.27
C LYS A 195 -1.77 -22.93 -15.28
N TRP A 196 -1.44 -22.15 -16.31
CA TRP A 196 -2.41 -21.69 -17.31
C TRP A 196 -3.02 -22.82 -18.14
N ASP A 197 -2.38 -23.97 -18.21
CA ASP A 197 -2.85 -25.17 -18.92
C ASP A 197 -3.92 -25.93 -18.10
N ASP A 198 -4.06 -25.64 -16.81
CA ASP A 198 -5.08 -26.22 -15.94
C ASP A 198 -6.27 -25.26 -15.78
N PHE A 199 -7.43 -25.64 -16.31
CA PHE A 199 -8.63 -24.80 -16.28
C PHE A 199 -9.17 -24.55 -14.87
N GLU A 200 -8.97 -25.45 -13.93
CA GLU A 200 -9.40 -25.27 -12.53
C GLU A 200 -8.67 -24.10 -11.87
N THR A 201 -7.41 -23.88 -12.23
CA THR A 201 -6.56 -22.81 -11.71
C THR A 201 -6.63 -21.54 -12.59
N SER A 202 -6.63 -21.70 -13.92
CA SER A 202 -6.52 -20.59 -14.85
C SER A 202 -7.79 -19.74 -14.96
N ILE A 203 -8.98 -20.35 -14.89
CA ILE A 203 -10.24 -19.59 -14.99
C ILE A 203 -10.42 -18.63 -13.81
N PRO A 204 -10.32 -19.05 -12.53
CA PRO A 204 -10.41 -18.11 -11.41
C PRO A 204 -9.31 -17.02 -11.45
N ALA A 205 -8.08 -17.39 -11.80
CA ALA A 205 -6.98 -16.44 -11.90
C ALA A 205 -7.23 -15.39 -12.99
N PHE A 206 -7.71 -15.79 -14.16
CA PHE A 206 -8.06 -14.90 -15.26
C PHE A 206 -9.21 -13.95 -14.89
N LEU A 207 -10.26 -14.48 -14.27
CA LEU A 207 -11.38 -13.66 -13.81
C LEU A 207 -10.94 -12.64 -12.76
N ALA A 208 -10.12 -13.02 -11.80
CA ALA A 208 -9.57 -12.10 -10.81
C ALA A 208 -8.74 -10.98 -11.46
N LEU A 209 -7.86 -11.32 -12.41
CA LEU A 209 -7.03 -10.35 -13.13
C LEU A 209 -7.84 -9.30 -13.90
N ILE A 210 -9.01 -9.68 -14.41
CA ILE A 210 -9.85 -8.77 -15.21
C ILE A 210 -10.89 -8.06 -14.34
N LEU A 211 -11.58 -8.79 -13.48
CA LEU A 211 -12.71 -8.23 -12.72
C LEU A 211 -12.25 -7.23 -11.67
N ILE A 212 -11.17 -7.52 -10.91
CA ILE A 212 -10.69 -6.61 -9.87
C ILE A 212 -10.39 -5.22 -10.43
N PRO A 213 -9.58 -5.04 -11.49
CA PRO A 213 -9.34 -3.71 -12.06
C PRO A 213 -10.58 -3.06 -12.67
N LEU A 214 -11.51 -3.84 -13.22
CA LEU A 214 -12.72 -3.29 -13.88
C LEU A 214 -13.79 -2.88 -12.87
N THR A 215 -13.87 -3.54 -11.74
CA THR A 215 -14.90 -3.26 -10.72
C THR A 215 -14.42 -2.30 -9.63
N TYR A 216 -13.13 -1.97 -9.60
CA TYR A 216 -12.50 -1.16 -8.53
C TYR A 216 -12.69 -1.77 -7.12
N SER A 217 -12.81 -3.09 -7.03
CA SER A 217 -13.03 -3.83 -5.77
C SER A 217 -12.06 -4.99 -5.63
#